data_c4c56c7fc4b0217dab1cf96cfff582c9
#
_entry.id   c4c56c7fc4b0217dab1cf96cfff582c9
#
_cell.length_a   1.000
_cell.length_b   1.000
_cell.length_c   1.000
_cell.angle_alpha   90.00
_cell.angle_beta   90.00
_cell.angle_gamma   90.00
#
_symmetry.space_group_name_H-M   'P 1'
#
loop_
_entity.id
_entity.type
_entity.pdbx_description
1 polymer ?
#
loop_
_entity_poly.entity_id
_entity_poly.type
_entity_poly.pdbx_seq_one_letter_code
_entity_poly.pdbx_strand_id
1 'polypeptide(L)'
;MLLPIHIVAGGLAIILGAVALLAAKGATLHRRSGLLFVYAMLTMGISGSILALRQSLTNPNVLGGVMSAYFVITALTTVRPVSDWTRWVNWGTLVMVIALTLYEIGMGFKALSNPDGTLNGVPFFMPFFLAVVTTLAAVGDVRVLRSGAPRAAPRLARHLWRMCFALFIAAGSFFSIRERVAKVLPDPLTTPLMRALPIVLVFVAMFYWLWRIRGRRMLPQTR
;
A
#
# COMPACT_ATOMS: atom_id res chain seq x y z
N MET A 1 19.44 14.11 -8.40
CA MET A 1 19.60 12.63 -8.46
C MET A 1 18.44 11.84 -7.81
N LEU A 2 17.74 12.32 -6.77
CA LEU A 2 16.71 11.55 -6.08
C LEU A 2 15.42 11.33 -6.90
N LEU A 3 15.01 12.30 -7.74
CA LEU A 3 13.79 12.19 -8.56
C LEU A 3 13.85 11.06 -9.59
N PRO A 4 14.92 10.85 -10.37
CA PRO A 4 15.04 9.70 -11.27
C PRO A 4 14.95 8.36 -10.52
N ILE A 5 15.59 8.24 -9.34
CA ILE A 5 15.51 7.05 -8.50
C ILE A 5 14.06 6.77 -8.09
N HIS A 6 13.33 7.81 -7.65
CA HIS A 6 11.91 7.70 -7.31
C HIS A 6 11.06 7.21 -8.49
N ILE A 7 11.26 7.78 -9.68
CA ILE A 7 10.49 7.42 -10.88
C ILE A 7 10.76 5.97 -11.30
N VAL A 8 12.03 5.57 -11.37
CA VAL A 8 12.42 4.19 -11.73
C VAL A 8 11.90 3.19 -10.71
N ALA A 9 12.06 3.48 -9.42
CA ALA A 9 11.56 2.61 -8.35
C ALA A 9 10.03 2.48 -8.39
N GLY A 10 9.31 3.58 -8.66
CA GLY A 10 7.85 3.57 -8.83
C GLY A 10 7.39 2.73 -10.01
N GLY A 11 8.02 2.88 -11.17
CA GLY A 11 7.73 2.05 -12.34
C GLY A 11 8.00 0.56 -12.10
N LEU A 12 9.15 0.24 -11.50
CA LEU A 12 9.48 -1.14 -11.10
C LEU A 12 8.48 -1.69 -10.09
N ALA A 13 8.04 -0.90 -9.11
CA ALA A 13 7.04 -1.32 -8.14
C ALA A 13 5.72 -1.70 -8.83
N ILE A 14 5.22 -0.90 -9.76
CA ILE A 14 3.99 -1.21 -10.49
C ILE A 14 4.14 -2.51 -11.29
N ILE A 15 5.21 -2.67 -12.05
CA ILE A 15 5.45 -3.87 -12.88
C ILE A 15 5.62 -5.11 -12.00
N LEU A 16 6.51 -5.06 -11.01
CA LEU A 16 6.80 -6.21 -10.14
C LEU A 16 5.61 -6.60 -9.27
N GLY A 17 4.83 -5.60 -8.81
CA GLY A 17 3.59 -5.81 -8.08
C GLY A 17 2.53 -6.51 -8.94
N ALA A 18 2.36 -6.08 -10.19
CA ALA A 18 1.46 -6.72 -11.15
C ALA A 18 1.90 -8.17 -11.44
N VAL A 19 3.19 -8.41 -11.68
CA VAL A 19 3.73 -9.76 -11.89
C VAL A 19 3.47 -10.65 -10.66
N ALA A 20 3.75 -10.17 -9.45
CA ALA A 20 3.48 -10.91 -8.23
C ALA A 20 1.98 -11.18 -8.03
N LEU A 21 1.12 -10.23 -8.40
CA LEU A 21 -0.33 -10.36 -8.28
C LEU A 21 -0.89 -11.41 -9.24
N LEU A 22 -0.34 -11.53 -10.44
CA LEU A 22 -0.79 -12.48 -11.47
C LEU A 22 -0.14 -13.87 -11.34
N ALA A 23 1.08 -13.94 -10.84
CA ALA A 23 1.82 -15.19 -10.68
C ALA A 23 1.12 -16.18 -9.74
N ALA A 24 1.35 -17.48 -9.96
CA ALA A 24 0.89 -18.56 -9.09
C ALA A 24 1.40 -18.35 -7.66
N LYS A 25 0.47 -18.24 -6.69
CA LYS A 25 0.78 -17.87 -5.31
C LYS A 25 1.72 -18.90 -4.65
N GLY A 26 2.81 -18.41 -4.06
CA GLY A 26 3.85 -19.26 -3.45
C GLY A 26 4.89 -19.82 -4.42
N ALA A 27 4.70 -19.70 -5.74
CA ALA A 27 5.69 -20.09 -6.73
C ALA A 27 6.94 -19.19 -6.71
N THR A 28 8.02 -19.65 -7.32
CA THR A 28 9.30 -18.91 -7.36
C THR A 28 9.15 -17.51 -7.95
N LEU A 29 8.40 -17.37 -9.05
CA LEU A 29 8.13 -16.09 -9.67
C LEU A 29 7.42 -15.13 -8.70
N HIS A 30 6.33 -15.59 -8.04
CA HIS A 30 5.62 -14.79 -7.04
C HIS A 30 6.54 -14.32 -5.91
N ARG A 31 7.38 -15.22 -5.38
CA ARG A 31 8.28 -14.90 -4.27
C ARG A 31 9.36 -13.91 -4.66
N ARG A 32 10.00 -14.10 -5.83
CA ARG A 32 11.06 -13.21 -6.32
C ARG A 32 10.53 -11.84 -6.70
N SER A 33 9.46 -11.78 -7.52
CA SER A 33 8.86 -10.50 -7.91
C SER A 33 8.25 -9.77 -6.71
N GLY A 34 7.63 -10.48 -5.76
CA GLY A 34 7.12 -9.89 -4.53
C GLY A 34 8.21 -9.30 -3.62
N LEU A 35 9.37 -9.95 -3.52
CA LEU A 35 10.50 -9.41 -2.75
C LEU A 35 11.10 -8.17 -3.43
N LEU A 36 11.29 -8.20 -4.74
CA LEU A 36 11.75 -7.06 -5.51
C LEU A 36 10.74 -5.90 -5.46
N PHE A 37 9.44 -6.20 -5.47
CA PHE A 37 8.37 -5.22 -5.25
C PHE A 37 8.54 -4.50 -3.91
N VAL A 38 8.82 -5.24 -2.82
CA VAL A 38 9.06 -4.63 -1.50
C VAL A 38 10.23 -3.64 -1.54
N TYR A 39 11.36 -4.03 -2.12
CA TYR A 39 12.51 -3.12 -2.25
C TYR A 39 12.19 -1.89 -3.11
N ALA A 40 11.52 -2.09 -4.24
CA ALA A 40 11.10 -0.99 -5.10
C ALA A 40 10.15 -0.02 -4.37
N MET A 41 9.18 -0.55 -3.62
CA MET A 41 8.24 0.26 -2.82
C MET A 41 8.93 1.03 -1.70
N LEU A 42 9.88 0.43 -1.00
CA LEU A 42 10.65 1.12 0.04
C LEU A 42 11.50 2.25 -0.57
N THR A 43 12.18 1.98 -1.67
CA THR A 43 12.98 2.99 -2.38
C THR A 43 12.07 4.13 -2.89
N MET A 44 10.95 3.80 -3.51
CA MET A 44 9.96 4.78 -3.98
C MET A 44 9.39 5.60 -2.81
N GLY A 45 8.97 4.95 -1.72
CA GLY A 45 8.37 5.61 -0.57
C GLY A 45 9.34 6.54 0.14
N ILE A 46 10.56 6.08 0.44
CA ILE A 46 11.60 6.88 1.11
C ILE A 46 12.00 8.07 0.23
N SER A 47 12.32 7.82 -1.04
CA SER A 47 12.72 8.90 -1.96
C SER A 47 11.58 9.91 -2.19
N GLY A 48 10.35 9.44 -2.32
CA GLY A 48 9.16 10.28 -2.47
C GLY A 48 8.90 11.14 -1.23
N SER A 49 9.01 10.57 -0.03
CA SER A 49 8.89 11.32 1.23
C SER A 49 9.95 12.39 1.37
N ILE A 50 11.21 12.09 1.04
CA ILE A 50 12.30 13.08 1.09
C ILE A 50 12.05 14.21 0.07
N LEU A 51 11.62 13.89 -1.14
CA LEU A 51 11.30 14.89 -2.17
C LEU A 51 10.13 15.77 -1.73
N ALA A 52 9.11 15.20 -1.11
CA ALA A 52 7.95 15.91 -0.60
C ALA A 52 8.30 16.82 0.59
N LEU A 53 9.10 16.33 1.53
CA LEU A 53 9.60 17.12 2.69
C LEU A 53 10.40 18.36 2.28
N ARG A 54 11.13 18.27 1.17
CA ARG A 54 11.85 19.43 0.62
C ARG A 54 10.91 20.53 0.10
N GLN A 55 9.67 20.20 -0.21
CA GLN A 55 8.67 21.17 -0.66
C GLN A 55 7.89 21.74 0.52
N SER A 56 7.36 20.86 1.40
CA SER A 56 6.64 21.25 2.61
C SER A 56 6.54 20.05 3.56
N LEU A 57 6.58 20.32 4.88
CA LEU A 57 6.31 19.32 5.92
C LEU A 57 4.88 18.76 5.85
N THR A 58 3.94 19.52 5.30
CA THR A 58 2.53 19.15 5.16
C THR A 58 2.19 18.59 3.77
N ASN A 59 3.20 18.30 2.94
CA ASN A 59 2.98 17.71 1.63
C ASN A 59 2.38 16.29 1.77
N PRO A 60 1.21 15.99 1.17
CA PRO A 60 0.52 14.71 1.33
C PRO A 60 1.33 13.50 0.82
N ASN A 61 2.29 13.70 -0.08
CA ASN A 61 3.15 12.62 -0.56
C ASN A 61 4.11 12.08 0.51
N VAL A 62 4.38 12.83 1.58
CA VAL A 62 5.14 12.32 2.75
C VAL A 62 4.38 11.15 3.36
N LEU A 63 3.07 11.33 3.59
CA LEU A 63 2.21 10.29 4.13
C LEU A 63 2.13 9.07 3.22
N GLY A 64 1.97 9.29 1.91
CA GLY A 64 1.94 8.23 0.92
C GLY A 64 3.19 7.35 0.96
N GLY A 65 4.38 7.96 1.13
CA GLY A 65 5.65 7.24 1.26
C GLY A 65 5.76 6.44 2.55
N VAL A 66 5.41 7.03 3.69
CA VAL A 66 5.40 6.35 5.00
C VAL A 66 4.41 5.20 5.01
N MET A 67 3.20 5.42 4.49
CA MET A 67 2.14 4.42 4.37
C MET A 67 2.58 3.25 3.47
N SER A 68 3.22 3.53 2.34
CA SER A 68 3.77 2.50 1.45
C SER A 68 4.77 1.61 2.16
N ALA A 69 5.71 2.20 2.88
CA ALA A 69 6.72 1.48 3.67
C ALA A 69 6.05 0.61 4.75
N TYR A 70 5.10 1.17 5.49
CA TYR A 70 4.34 0.45 6.51
C TYR A 70 3.65 -0.79 5.93
N PHE A 71 2.92 -0.67 4.82
CA PHE A 71 2.18 -1.78 4.25
C PHE A 71 3.09 -2.89 3.72
N VAL A 72 4.18 -2.56 3.01
CA VAL A 72 5.07 -3.62 2.50
C VAL A 72 5.88 -4.30 3.60
N ILE A 73 6.34 -3.57 4.63
CA ILE A 73 7.07 -4.14 5.76
C ILE A 73 6.16 -5.10 6.53
N THR A 74 4.98 -4.66 6.91
CA THR A 74 4.05 -5.47 7.70
C THR A 74 3.43 -6.63 6.91
N ALA A 75 3.29 -6.51 5.60
CA ALA A 75 2.95 -7.63 4.72
C ALA A 75 4.08 -8.66 4.65
N LEU A 76 5.34 -8.20 4.55
CA LEU A 76 6.52 -9.09 4.50
C LEU A 76 6.71 -9.83 5.82
N THR A 77 6.66 -9.14 6.97
CA THR A 77 6.78 -9.77 8.29
C THR A 77 5.69 -10.80 8.54
N THR A 78 4.50 -10.62 7.95
CA THR A 78 3.40 -11.59 8.05
C THR A 78 3.76 -12.97 7.50
N VAL A 79 4.59 -13.05 6.46
CA VAL A 79 4.96 -14.32 5.80
C VAL A 79 6.35 -14.83 6.20
N ARG A 80 7.10 -14.07 6.98
CA ARG A 80 8.40 -14.47 7.52
C ARG A 80 8.24 -15.29 8.81
N PRO A 81 9.23 -16.09 9.19
CA PRO A 81 9.26 -16.73 10.50
C PRO A 81 9.19 -15.70 11.63
N VAL A 82 8.53 -16.07 12.72
CA VAL A 82 8.51 -15.26 13.93
C VAL A 82 9.89 -15.27 14.57
N SER A 83 10.44 -14.11 14.83
CA SER A 83 11.71 -13.89 15.53
C SER A 83 11.60 -12.62 16.37
N ASP A 84 12.56 -12.43 17.31
CA ASP A 84 12.59 -11.19 18.11
C ASP A 84 12.69 -9.95 17.22
N TRP A 85 13.47 -10.03 16.14
CA TRP A 85 13.55 -8.95 15.14
C TRP A 85 12.18 -8.64 14.53
N THR A 86 11.42 -9.62 14.07
CA THR A 86 10.09 -9.39 13.48
C THR A 86 9.12 -8.84 14.51
N ARG A 87 9.28 -9.19 15.80
CA ARG A 87 8.46 -8.65 16.89
C ARG A 87 8.77 -7.17 17.13
N TRP A 88 10.05 -6.76 17.19
CA TRP A 88 10.44 -5.36 17.31
C TRP A 88 9.97 -4.52 16.12
N VAL A 89 10.11 -5.04 14.89
CA VAL A 89 9.60 -4.37 13.68
C VAL A 89 8.08 -4.19 13.77
N ASN A 90 7.34 -5.21 14.21
CA ASN A 90 5.87 -5.10 14.35
C ASN A 90 5.47 -4.07 15.43
N TRP A 91 6.20 -3.94 16.54
CA TRP A 91 5.97 -2.88 17.52
C TRP A 91 6.25 -1.50 16.96
N GLY A 92 7.39 -1.31 16.30
CA GLY A 92 7.76 -0.04 15.68
C GLY A 92 6.76 0.39 14.60
N THR A 93 6.33 -0.55 13.75
CA THR A 93 5.30 -0.27 12.73
C THR A 93 3.92 -0.01 13.31
N LEU A 94 3.56 -0.60 14.46
CA LEU A 94 2.32 -0.28 15.17
C LEU A 94 2.34 1.16 15.68
N VAL A 95 3.42 1.58 16.35
CA VAL A 95 3.55 2.99 16.80
C VAL A 95 3.47 3.94 15.62
N MET A 96 4.18 3.62 14.53
CA MET A 96 4.19 4.43 13.31
C MET A 96 2.78 4.56 12.70
N VAL A 97 2.01 3.47 12.60
CA VAL A 97 0.67 3.52 12.00
C VAL A 97 -0.34 4.24 12.88
N ILE A 98 -0.21 4.17 14.21
CA ILE A 98 -1.05 4.94 15.13
C ILE A 98 -0.79 6.45 14.93
N ALA A 99 0.49 6.85 14.92
CA ALA A 99 0.86 8.25 14.68
C ALA A 99 0.37 8.75 13.31
N LEU A 100 0.51 7.91 12.27
CA LEU A 100 0.02 8.19 10.93
C LEU A 100 -1.51 8.38 10.92
N THR A 101 -2.26 7.47 11.56
CA THR A 101 -3.72 7.55 11.64
C THR A 101 -4.18 8.85 12.33
N LEU A 102 -3.56 9.20 13.45
CA LEU A 102 -3.88 10.45 14.16
C LEU A 102 -3.58 11.69 13.31
N TYR A 103 -2.49 11.67 12.58
CA TYR A 103 -2.13 12.75 11.66
C TYR A 103 -3.15 12.84 10.50
N GLU A 104 -3.56 11.72 9.90
CA GLU A 104 -4.57 11.68 8.83
C GLU A 104 -5.92 12.25 9.30
N ILE A 105 -6.36 11.88 10.52
CA ILE A 105 -7.57 12.44 11.14
C ILE A 105 -7.43 13.96 11.29
N GLY A 106 -6.31 14.45 11.80
CA GLY A 106 -6.04 15.88 11.94
C GLY A 106 -6.05 16.62 10.60
N MET A 107 -5.46 16.04 9.56
CA MET A 107 -5.49 16.59 8.19
C MET A 107 -6.91 16.61 7.62
N GLY A 108 -7.72 15.58 7.88
CA GLY A 108 -9.13 15.54 7.48
C GLY A 108 -9.94 16.67 8.09
N PHE A 109 -9.79 16.92 9.40
CA PHE A 109 -10.47 18.03 10.07
C PHE A 109 -9.98 19.40 9.58
N LYS A 110 -8.68 19.57 9.35
CA LYS A 110 -8.15 20.80 8.75
C LYS A 110 -8.70 21.05 7.36
N ALA A 111 -8.79 20.03 6.51
CA ALA A 111 -9.39 20.15 5.19
C ALA A 111 -10.88 20.51 5.28
N LEU A 112 -11.62 19.88 6.21
CA LEU A 112 -13.05 20.14 6.43
C LEU A 112 -13.31 21.59 6.90
N SER A 113 -12.37 22.19 7.64
CA SER A 113 -12.47 23.57 8.12
C SER A 113 -12.18 24.62 7.06
N ASN A 114 -11.63 24.24 5.89
CA ASN A 114 -11.39 25.16 4.78
C ASN A 114 -12.69 25.39 3.97
N PRO A 115 -12.93 26.59 3.43
CA PRO A 115 -14.15 26.91 2.68
C PRO A 115 -14.39 25.99 1.47
N ASP A 116 -13.33 25.52 0.83
CA ASP A 116 -13.38 24.62 -0.34
C ASP A 116 -13.37 23.13 0.04
N GLY A 117 -13.32 22.80 1.34
CA GLY A 117 -13.24 21.43 1.83
C GLY A 117 -11.96 20.68 1.44
N THR A 118 -10.89 21.43 1.10
CA THR A 118 -9.60 20.83 0.70
C THR A 118 -8.43 21.32 1.55
N LEU A 119 -7.37 20.53 1.60
CA LEU A 119 -6.08 20.93 2.18
C LEU A 119 -4.97 20.52 1.21
N ASN A 120 -4.20 21.51 0.71
CA ASN A 120 -3.18 21.30 -0.34
C ASN A 120 -3.74 20.57 -1.57
N GLY A 121 -4.98 20.89 -1.99
CA GLY A 121 -5.67 20.28 -3.12
C GLY A 121 -6.20 18.86 -2.86
N VAL A 122 -6.10 18.36 -1.62
CA VAL A 122 -6.63 17.04 -1.23
C VAL A 122 -7.98 17.25 -0.53
N PRO A 123 -9.08 16.65 -1.06
CA PRO A 123 -10.39 16.72 -0.44
C PRO A 123 -10.42 16.06 0.94
N PHE A 124 -11.22 16.59 1.88
CA PHE A 124 -11.31 16.14 3.27
C PHE A 124 -11.62 14.66 3.44
N PHE A 125 -12.39 14.06 2.54
CA PHE A 125 -12.74 12.65 2.62
C PHE A 125 -11.54 11.71 2.41
N MET A 126 -10.52 12.15 1.68
CA MET A 126 -9.35 11.30 1.38
C MET A 126 -8.52 11.00 2.64
N PRO A 127 -8.12 11.97 3.48
CA PRO A 127 -7.44 11.68 4.74
C PRO A 127 -8.29 10.80 5.68
N PHE A 128 -9.62 11.01 5.76
CA PHE A 128 -10.47 10.14 6.56
C PHE A 128 -10.55 8.72 6.01
N PHE A 129 -10.63 8.54 4.69
CA PHE A 129 -10.56 7.22 4.08
C PHE A 129 -9.25 6.51 4.43
N LEU A 130 -8.12 7.20 4.34
CA LEU A 130 -6.81 6.65 4.70
C LEU A 130 -6.74 6.32 6.20
N ALA A 131 -7.28 7.18 7.07
CA ALA A 131 -7.36 6.94 8.51
C ALA A 131 -8.17 5.69 8.87
N VAL A 132 -9.27 5.42 8.16
CA VAL A 132 -10.03 4.17 8.31
C VAL A 132 -9.16 2.96 7.92
N VAL A 133 -8.45 3.02 6.80
CA VAL A 133 -7.59 1.93 6.33
C VAL A 133 -6.44 1.67 7.30
N THR A 134 -5.78 2.72 7.78
CA THR A 134 -4.67 2.61 8.74
C THR A 134 -5.15 2.14 10.12
N THR A 135 -6.34 2.55 10.57
CA THR A 135 -6.99 2.01 11.77
C THR A 135 -7.25 0.51 11.67
N LEU A 136 -7.82 0.05 10.56
CA LEU A 136 -8.04 -1.39 10.33
C LEU A 136 -6.72 -2.17 10.29
N ALA A 137 -5.68 -1.57 9.74
CA ALA A 137 -4.35 -2.13 9.74
C ALA A 137 -3.77 -2.24 11.17
N ALA A 138 -3.88 -1.16 11.96
CA ALA A 138 -3.42 -1.11 13.36
C ALA A 138 -4.13 -2.15 14.24
N VAL A 139 -5.46 -2.29 14.11
CA VAL A 139 -6.23 -3.33 14.79
C VAL A 139 -5.71 -4.73 14.44
N GLY A 140 -5.39 -4.96 13.17
CA GLY A 140 -4.76 -6.21 12.72
C GLY A 140 -3.38 -6.44 13.33
N ASP A 141 -2.58 -5.39 13.52
CA ASP A 141 -1.25 -5.47 14.15
C ASP A 141 -1.34 -5.77 15.65
N VAL A 142 -2.26 -5.10 16.35
CA VAL A 142 -2.53 -5.40 17.77
C VAL A 142 -2.91 -6.87 17.97
N ARG A 143 -3.76 -7.41 17.07
CA ARG A 143 -4.12 -8.85 17.13
C ARG A 143 -2.89 -9.75 16.95
N VAL A 144 -2.00 -9.43 16.00
CA VAL A 144 -0.76 -10.20 15.78
C VAL A 144 0.17 -10.13 16.98
N LEU A 145 0.32 -8.97 17.61
CA LEU A 145 1.17 -8.79 18.78
C LEU A 145 0.63 -9.50 20.03
N ARG A 146 -0.70 -9.54 20.18
CA ARG A 146 -1.36 -10.20 21.34
C ARG A 146 -1.50 -11.71 21.18
N SER A 147 -1.91 -12.17 20.00
CA SER A 147 -2.26 -13.58 19.75
C SER A 147 -1.22 -14.33 18.94
N GLY A 148 -0.09 -13.69 18.58
CA GLY A 148 0.93 -14.24 17.71
C GLY A 148 0.54 -14.16 16.21
N ALA A 149 1.47 -14.63 15.37
CA ALA A 149 1.28 -14.61 13.92
C ALA A 149 0.05 -15.44 13.51
N PRO A 150 -0.84 -14.89 12.68
CA PRO A 150 -2.02 -15.62 12.22
C PRO A 150 -1.59 -16.83 11.38
N ARG A 151 -2.34 -17.95 11.48
CA ARG A 151 -2.08 -19.17 10.75
C ARG A 151 -2.98 -19.28 9.52
N ALA A 152 -2.53 -20.02 8.50
CA ALA A 152 -3.30 -20.36 7.30
C ALA A 152 -3.97 -19.14 6.61
N ALA A 153 -5.28 -19.18 6.36
CA ALA A 153 -5.99 -18.20 5.57
C ALA A 153 -5.96 -16.75 6.13
N PRO A 154 -6.06 -16.45 7.46
CA PRO A 154 -5.86 -15.11 7.98
C PRO A 154 -4.48 -14.51 7.68
N ARG A 155 -3.43 -15.34 7.71
CA ARG A 155 -2.06 -14.93 7.36
C ARG A 155 -1.97 -14.51 5.90
N LEU A 156 -2.54 -15.32 5.00
CA LEU A 156 -2.56 -15.02 3.57
C LEU A 156 -3.42 -13.78 3.27
N ALA A 157 -4.59 -13.66 3.90
CA ALA A 157 -5.46 -12.50 3.73
C ALA A 157 -4.77 -11.20 4.18
N ARG A 158 -4.09 -11.23 5.36
CA ARG A 158 -3.35 -10.07 5.89
C ARG A 158 -2.21 -9.67 4.95
N HIS A 159 -1.42 -10.62 4.45
CA HIS A 159 -0.36 -10.37 3.48
C HIS A 159 -0.92 -9.78 2.18
N LEU A 160 -1.95 -10.41 1.63
CA LEU A 160 -2.53 -10.04 0.34
C LEU A 160 -3.07 -8.60 0.33
N TRP A 161 -3.96 -8.26 1.27
CA TRP A 161 -4.59 -6.94 1.23
C TRP A 161 -3.58 -5.81 1.44
N ARG A 162 -2.54 -6.03 2.27
CA ARG A 162 -1.48 -5.05 2.50
C ARG A 162 -0.59 -4.85 1.27
N MET A 163 -0.19 -5.93 0.60
CA MET A 163 0.57 -5.83 -0.66
C MET A 163 -0.25 -5.17 -1.77
N CYS A 164 -1.54 -5.52 -1.89
CA CYS A 164 -2.43 -4.88 -2.86
C CYS A 164 -2.65 -3.40 -2.55
N PHE A 165 -2.79 -3.03 -1.26
CA PHE A 165 -2.95 -1.63 -0.90
C PHE A 165 -1.66 -0.82 -1.16
N ALA A 166 -0.49 -1.39 -0.92
CA ALA A 166 0.77 -0.77 -1.31
C ALA A 166 0.86 -0.58 -2.84
N LEU A 167 0.47 -1.59 -3.62
CA LEU A 167 0.42 -1.48 -5.08
C LEU A 167 -0.61 -0.43 -5.53
N PHE A 168 -1.75 -0.32 -4.85
CA PHE A 168 -2.75 0.72 -5.08
C PHE A 168 -2.15 2.13 -4.87
N ILE A 169 -1.34 2.35 -3.82
CA ILE A 169 -0.67 3.63 -3.59
C ILE A 169 0.28 3.95 -4.75
N ALA A 170 1.10 2.99 -5.20
CA ALA A 170 2.02 3.20 -6.31
C ALA A 170 1.27 3.49 -7.62
N ALA A 171 0.28 2.67 -7.97
CA ALA A 171 -0.54 2.84 -9.16
C ALA A 171 -1.32 4.16 -9.10
N GLY A 172 -1.97 4.48 -7.97
CA GLY A 172 -2.70 5.71 -7.76
C GLY A 172 -1.81 6.94 -7.93
N SER A 173 -0.60 6.93 -7.34
CA SER A 173 0.32 8.07 -7.45
C SER A 173 0.78 8.33 -8.90
N PHE A 174 0.86 7.30 -9.73
CA PHE A 174 1.23 7.45 -11.14
C PHE A 174 0.01 7.74 -12.03
N PHE A 175 -1.01 6.88 -12.00
CA PHE A 175 -2.14 6.94 -12.92
C PHE A 175 -3.15 8.06 -12.63
N SER A 176 -3.20 8.60 -11.41
CA SER A 176 -4.12 9.72 -11.10
C SER A 176 -3.73 11.02 -11.80
N ILE A 177 -2.47 11.20 -12.19
CA ILE A 177 -1.96 12.45 -12.75
C ILE A 177 -1.71 12.26 -14.25
N ARG A 178 -2.54 12.94 -15.09
CA ARG A 178 -2.48 12.83 -16.55
C ARG A 178 -1.09 13.16 -17.10
N GLU A 179 -0.46 14.20 -16.59
CA GLU A 179 0.84 14.70 -17.06
C GLU A 179 1.97 13.68 -16.83
N ARG A 180 1.84 12.84 -15.81
CA ARG A 180 2.80 11.74 -15.55
C ARG A 180 2.60 10.61 -16.56
N VAL A 181 1.34 10.24 -16.80
CA VAL A 181 0.98 9.15 -17.71
C VAL A 181 1.32 9.51 -19.16
N ALA A 182 1.05 10.74 -19.59
CA ALA A 182 1.32 11.23 -20.94
C ALA A 182 2.82 11.28 -21.32
N LYS A 183 3.73 11.26 -20.33
CA LYS A 183 5.17 11.14 -20.59
C LYS A 183 5.61 9.74 -20.99
N VAL A 184 4.78 8.72 -20.71
CA VAL A 184 5.14 7.30 -20.89
C VAL A 184 4.18 6.58 -21.83
N LEU A 185 2.90 6.95 -21.81
CA LEU A 185 1.85 6.29 -22.61
C LEU A 185 1.23 7.28 -23.58
N PRO A 186 0.95 6.82 -24.83
CA PRO A 186 0.29 7.63 -25.85
C PRO A 186 -1.20 7.81 -25.55
N ASP A 187 -1.83 8.84 -26.13
CA ASP A 187 -3.28 8.86 -26.27
C ASP A 187 -3.73 7.67 -27.16
N PRO A 188 -4.84 6.97 -26.84
CA PRO A 188 -5.91 7.30 -25.90
C PRO A 188 -5.73 6.79 -24.46
N LEU A 189 -4.56 6.22 -24.08
CA LEU A 189 -4.32 5.63 -22.75
C LEU A 189 -4.26 6.67 -21.63
N THR A 190 -4.22 7.96 -21.98
CA THR A 190 -4.23 9.08 -21.02
C THR A 190 -5.64 9.53 -20.60
N THR A 191 -6.70 8.95 -21.18
CA THR A 191 -8.08 9.27 -20.80
C THR A 191 -8.38 8.91 -19.34
N PRO A 192 -9.32 9.59 -18.65
CA PRO A 192 -9.64 9.30 -17.26
C PRO A 192 -10.01 7.83 -17.01
N LEU A 193 -10.78 7.23 -17.93
CA LEU A 193 -11.18 5.82 -17.83
C LEU A 193 -9.97 4.88 -17.91
N MET A 194 -9.08 5.08 -18.88
CA MET A 194 -7.90 4.24 -19.04
C MET A 194 -6.92 4.37 -17.87
N ARG A 195 -6.80 5.56 -17.30
CA ARG A 195 -5.98 5.78 -16.10
C ARG A 195 -6.59 5.18 -14.83
N ALA A 196 -7.92 5.14 -14.71
CA ALA A 196 -8.59 4.51 -13.59
C ALA A 196 -8.49 2.97 -13.63
N LEU A 197 -8.42 2.38 -14.82
CA LEU A 197 -8.47 0.92 -15.02
C LEU A 197 -7.42 0.15 -14.22
N PRO A 198 -6.10 0.48 -14.24
CA PRO A 198 -5.10 -0.23 -13.44
C PRO A 198 -5.38 -0.16 -11.94
N ILE A 199 -5.87 0.97 -11.46
CA ILE A 199 -6.21 1.20 -10.04
C ILE A 199 -7.38 0.30 -9.63
N VAL A 200 -8.44 0.25 -10.44
CA VAL A 200 -9.62 -0.59 -10.22
C VAL A 200 -9.25 -2.07 -10.29
N LEU A 201 -8.41 -2.48 -11.24
CA LEU A 201 -7.97 -3.87 -11.39
C LEU A 201 -7.22 -4.38 -10.16
N VAL A 202 -6.44 -3.55 -9.48
CA VAL A 202 -5.78 -3.94 -8.22
C VAL A 202 -6.81 -4.29 -7.15
N PHE A 203 -7.88 -3.50 -6.99
CA PHE A 203 -8.95 -3.79 -6.04
C PHE A 203 -9.76 -5.03 -6.43
N VAL A 204 -10.14 -5.15 -7.69
CA VAL A 204 -10.86 -6.33 -8.21
C VAL A 204 -10.05 -7.61 -7.93
N ALA A 205 -8.76 -7.61 -8.25
CA ALA A 205 -7.88 -8.73 -7.96
C ALA A 205 -7.74 -9.00 -6.46
N MET A 206 -7.62 -7.95 -5.63
CA MET A 206 -7.58 -8.09 -4.17
C MET A 206 -8.84 -8.76 -3.63
N PHE A 207 -10.02 -8.27 -4.00
CA PHE A 207 -11.28 -8.83 -3.52
C PHE A 207 -11.52 -10.25 -4.02
N TYR A 208 -11.20 -10.54 -5.30
CA TYR A 208 -11.26 -11.88 -5.85
C TYR A 208 -10.40 -12.87 -5.04
N TRP A 209 -9.14 -12.54 -4.75
CA TRP A 209 -8.26 -13.40 -3.99
C TRP A 209 -8.66 -13.52 -2.51
N LEU A 210 -9.14 -12.44 -1.88
CA LEU A 210 -9.68 -12.49 -0.52
C LEU A 210 -10.89 -13.41 -0.43
N TRP A 211 -11.80 -13.32 -1.38
CA TRP A 211 -12.96 -14.20 -1.49
C TRP A 211 -12.52 -15.67 -1.67
N ARG A 212 -11.59 -15.94 -2.56
CA ARG A 212 -11.04 -17.28 -2.80
C ARG A 212 -10.34 -17.88 -1.58
N ILE A 213 -9.60 -17.07 -0.81
CA ILE A 213 -8.96 -17.49 0.44
C ILE A 213 -10.02 -17.86 1.49
N ARG A 214 -11.12 -17.10 1.59
CA ARG A 214 -12.24 -17.38 2.50
C ARG A 214 -13.03 -18.62 2.07
N GLY A 215 -13.31 -18.77 0.79
CA GLY A 215 -14.09 -19.90 0.24
C GLY A 215 -13.40 -21.25 0.46
N ARG A 216 -12.06 -21.31 0.37
CA ARG A 216 -11.30 -22.54 0.67
C ARG A 216 -11.39 -22.99 2.14
N ARG A 217 -11.79 -22.11 3.06
CA ARG A 217 -12.06 -22.48 4.46
C ARG A 217 -13.35 -23.25 4.66
N MET A 218 -14.29 -23.16 3.73
CA MET A 218 -15.61 -23.77 3.85
C MET A 218 -15.69 -25.16 3.23
N LEU A 219 -14.62 -25.61 2.54
CA LEU A 219 -14.54 -26.96 2.04
C LEU A 219 -13.92 -27.87 3.12
N PRO A 220 -14.58 -28.97 3.53
CA PRO A 220 -13.99 -29.95 4.43
C PRO A 220 -12.70 -30.43 3.82
N GLN A 221 -11.61 -30.44 4.59
CA GLN A 221 -10.40 -31.16 4.20
C GLN A 221 -10.74 -32.65 4.26
N THR A 222 -11.14 -33.23 3.14
CA THR A 222 -11.12 -34.68 2.99
C THR A 222 -9.68 -35.12 3.15
N ARG A 223 -9.42 -35.79 4.27
CA ARG A 223 -8.17 -36.49 4.57
C ARG A 223 -8.00 -37.69 3.62
#